data_a65e3de24c20a5120ccbd1dd961be189
#
_entry.id   a65e3de24c20a5120ccbd1dd961be189
#
_cell.length_a   1.000
_cell.length_b   1.000
_cell.length_c   1.000
_cell.angle_alpha   90.00
_cell.angle_beta   90.00
_cell.angle_gamma   90.00
#
_symmetry.space_group_name_H-M   'P 1'
#
loop_
_entity.id
_entity.type
_entity.pdbx_description
1 polymer ?
#
loop_
_entity_poly.entity_id
_entity_poly.type
_entity_poly.pdbx_seq_one_letter_code
_entity_poly.pdbx_strand_id
1 'polypeptide(L)'
;MNIQYTLTEFIKDPYNDKAIFNLANSYYDQNQTASALTYYLRVTELDSDLIYLSLLRIGLCLEKQNNRIFSVKGLYLHAISHSPKRPEAYFLLSRLYERNKDWQESYTISTIGEQLATDEPEILIDVEYPGRWGFKFEKAVCSWWLGSMDESLNLFLELHHNEVISYDYIDSVKRNLIFLVGSEDWIKPSYYDYTQLDNLRFKFKGVEKIKNNQSQVFQDMFVLMALDGKTNGKYLEIGANDPIDNSNTYILEKDFNWKGISLEIDSNLVNKFNGTRNNFCLLQDATIANYDTILSDTNWGNDWDYLQLDCEPSYNTFKTLLQIPFEEYRFAVITYEHDYYCDETKSYRDKSRRYLESKGYELAVDNISPDDDSPFEDWWVHPDLVDKDVLNIIKSVTNTTKKSENYIYNK
;
A
#
# COMPACT_ATOMS: atom_id res chain seq x y z
N MET A 1 27.66 -3.39 17.99
CA MET A 1 28.83 -4.09 18.63
C MET A 1 29.17 -3.45 19.97
N ASN A 2 29.85 -4.21 20.90
CA ASN A 2 30.26 -3.63 22.19
C ASN A 2 31.57 -2.83 22.00
N ILE A 3 31.57 -1.54 22.37
CA ILE A 3 32.74 -0.64 22.23
C ILE A 3 33.98 -1.23 22.94
N GLN A 4 33.83 -1.82 24.11
CA GLN A 4 34.95 -2.36 24.85
C GLN A 4 35.66 -3.48 24.10
N TYR A 5 34.92 -4.34 23.42
CA TYR A 5 35.49 -5.39 22.59
C TYR A 5 36.22 -4.81 21.36
N THR A 6 35.58 -3.93 20.62
CA THR A 6 36.17 -3.33 19.40
C THR A 6 37.38 -2.43 19.74
N LEU A 7 37.36 -1.76 20.88
CA LEU A 7 38.51 -0.98 21.38
C LEU A 7 39.68 -1.95 21.71
N THR A 8 39.43 -3.10 22.29
CA THR A 8 40.46 -4.09 22.57
C THR A 8 41.13 -4.60 21.30
N GLU A 9 40.35 -4.86 20.25
CA GLU A 9 40.88 -5.29 18.93
C GLU A 9 41.71 -4.15 18.29
N PHE A 10 41.21 -2.93 18.33
CA PHE A 10 41.95 -1.75 17.86
C PHE A 10 43.29 -1.55 18.59
N ILE A 11 43.35 -1.72 19.90
CA ILE A 11 44.60 -1.59 20.68
C ILE A 11 45.65 -2.64 20.27
N LYS A 12 45.21 -3.87 19.88
CA LYS A 12 46.12 -4.90 19.40
C LYS A 12 46.82 -4.56 18.10
N ASP A 13 46.12 -3.91 17.20
CA ASP A 13 46.64 -3.43 15.91
C ASP A 13 45.98 -2.09 15.51
N PRO A 14 46.57 -0.94 15.89
CA PRO A 14 45.99 0.36 15.62
C PRO A 14 46.02 0.81 14.15
N TYR A 15 46.64 0.03 13.28
CA TYR A 15 46.69 0.28 11.84
C TYR A 15 45.81 -0.68 11.02
N ASN A 16 45.14 -1.61 11.67
CA ASN A 16 44.20 -2.50 11.01
C ASN A 16 42.93 -1.74 10.65
N ASP A 17 42.67 -1.59 9.37
CA ASP A 17 41.54 -0.83 8.83
C ASP A 17 40.19 -1.36 9.31
N LYS A 18 40.02 -2.72 9.32
CA LYS A 18 38.80 -3.36 9.81
C LYS A 18 38.56 -3.16 11.30
N ALA A 19 39.64 -3.19 12.11
CA ALA A 19 39.54 -2.95 13.55
C ALA A 19 39.14 -1.50 13.81
N ILE A 20 39.72 -0.54 13.07
CA ILE A 20 39.39 0.88 13.16
C ILE A 20 37.93 1.10 12.74
N PHE A 21 37.50 0.52 11.59
CA PHE A 21 36.15 0.66 11.07
C PHE A 21 35.10 0.06 12.02
N ASN A 22 35.35 -1.12 12.58
CA ASN A 22 34.46 -1.77 13.55
C ASN A 22 34.32 -0.96 14.85
N LEU A 23 35.42 -0.32 15.30
CA LEU A 23 35.36 0.57 16.45
C LEU A 23 34.54 1.83 16.14
N ALA A 24 34.72 2.42 14.95
CA ALA A 24 33.91 3.52 14.46
C ALA A 24 32.43 3.17 14.43
N ASN A 25 32.05 2.01 13.86
CA ASN A 25 30.66 1.51 13.84
C ASN A 25 30.10 1.34 15.26
N SER A 26 30.89 0.84 16.21
CA SER A 26 30.44 0.66 17.60
C SER A 26 30.11 1.99 18.28
N TYR A 27 30.87 3.06 17.98
CA TYR A 27 30.56 4.40 18.43
C TYR A 27 29.34 4.98 17.71
N TYR A 28 29.21 4.75 16.39
CA TYR A 28 28.08 5.21 15.60
C TYR A 28 26.75 4.63 16.08
N ASP A 29 26.72 3.32 16.33
CA ASP A 29 25.55 2.58 16.83
C ASP A 29 25.09 3.08 18.21
N GLN A 30 26.03 3.59 19.01
CA GLN A 30 25.73 4.21 20.31
C GLN A 30 25.48 5.73 20.22
N ASN A 31 25.29 6.24 19.02
CA ASN A 31 25.06 7.66 18.75
C ASN A 31 26.21 8.61 19.20
N GLN A 32 27.42 8.06 19.39
CA GLN A 32 28.63 8.83 19.72
C GLN A 32 29.29 9.30 18.42
N THR A 33 28.61 10.17 17.68
CA THR A 33 28.99 10.58 16.31
C THR A 33 30.38 11.25 16.24
N ALA A 34 30.79 12.00 17.23
CA ALA A 34 32.11 12.66 17.25
C ALA A 34 33.27 11.65 17.35
N SER A 35 33.10 10.62 18.18
CA SER A 35 34.08 9.51 18.29
C SER A 35 34.11 8.69 17.02
N ALA A 36 32.92 8.32 16.50
CA ALA A 36 32.80 7.58 15.26
C ALA A 36 33.50 8.29 14.08
N LEU A 37 33.26 9.61 13.95
CA LEU A 37 33.87 10.45 12.92
C LEU A 37 35.38 10.36 12.93
N THR A 38 36.00 10.42 14.12
CA THR A 38 37.46 10.37 14.27
C THR A 38 38.05 9.07 13.73
N TYR A 39 37.41 7.94 13.99
CA TYR A 39 37.89 6.63 13.53
C TYR A 39 37.57 6.38 12.06
N TYR A 40 36.42 6.80 11.53
CA TYR A 40 36.16 6.74 10.10
C TYR A 40 37.15 7.57 9.29
N LEU A 41 37.52 8.80 9.73
CA LEU A 41 38.54 9.62 9.08
C LEU A 41 39.90 8.91 9.04
N ARG A 42 40.24 8.12 10.06
CA ARG A 42 41.50 7.35 10.05
C ARG A 42 41.48 6.26 8.97
N VAL A 43 40.32 5.61 8.72
CA VAL A 43 40.22 4.62 7.65
C VAL A 43 40.43 5.23 6.29
N THR A 44 39.95 6.47 6.07
CA THR A 44 40.14 7.14 4.77
C THR A 44 41.56 7.52 4.42
N GLU A 45 42.47 7.51 5.41
CA GLU A 45 43.92 7.78 5.23
C GLU A 45 44.72 6.47 4.99
N LEU A 46 44.08 5.31 5.03
CA LEU A 46 44.72 4.01 4.81
C LEU A 46 44.42 3.53 3.37
N ASP A 47 45.25 2.60 2.88
CA ASP A 47 44.93 1.84 1.67
C ASP A 47 43.93 0.73 2.03
N SER A 48 42.64 0.97 1.86
CA SER A 48 41.57 0.12 2.37
C SER A 48 40.36 0.10 1.43
N ASP A 49 39.77 -1.06 1.27
CA ASP A 49 38.47 -1.23 0.58
C ASP A 49 37.29 -0.58 1.35
N LEU A 50 37.55 -0.13 2.60
CA LEU A 50 36.51 0.48 3.44
C LEU A 50 36.45 2.01 3.30
N ILE A 51 37.25 2.61 2.41
CA ILE A 51 37.27 4.06 2.19
C ILE A 51 35.87 4.57 1.78
N TYR A 52 35.24 3.94 0.80
CA TYR A 52 33.92 4.33 0.33
C TYR A 52 32.88 4.36 1.46
N LEU A 53 32.80 3.27 2.22
CA LEU A 53 31.89 3.16 3.37
C LEU A 53 32.19 4.19 4.46
N SER A 54 33.48 4.43 4.71
CA SER A 54 33.92 5.44 5.69
C SER A 54 33.51 6.85 5.28
N LEU A 55 33.65 7.21 4.00
CA LEU A 55 33.20 8.50 3.47
C LEU A 55 31.67 8.69 3.64
N LEU A 56 30.86 7.66 3.35
CA LEU A 56 29.42 7.73 3.58
C LEU A 56 29.09 7.90 5.07
N ARG A 57 29.73 7.12 5.94
CA ARG A 57 29.52 7.20 7.40
C ARG A 57 29.94 8.56 7.97
N ILE A 58 31.03 9.14 7.49
CA ILE A 58 31.44 10.50 7.85
C ILE A 58 30.37 11.51 7.45
N GLY A 59 29.86 11.41 6.21
CA GLY A 59 28.77 12.26 5.72
C GLY A 59 27.53 12.17 6.62
N LEU A 60 27.07 10.97 6.92
CA LEU A 60 25.93 10.72 7.81
C LEU A 60 26.14 11.24 9.25
N CYS A 61 27.37 11.13 9.79
CA CYS A 61 27.71 11.71 11.08
C CYS A 61 27.60 13.23 11.08
N LEU A 62 28.03 13.88 10.00
CA LEU A 62 27.97 15.33 9.87
C LEU A 62 26.55 15.83 9.59
N GLU A 63 25.73 15.08 8.83
CA GLU A 63 24.31 15.39 8.64
C GLU A 63 23.55 15.44 9.97
N LYS A 64 23.80 14.51 10.87
CA LYS A 64 23.21 14.51 12.21
C LYS A 64 23.53 15.77 13.02
N GLN A 65 24.64 16.47 12.70
CA GLN A 65 25.03 17.74 13.35
C GLN A 65 24.28 18.94 12.74
N ASN A 66 23.67 18.80 11.58
CA ASN A 66 22.82 19.77 10.88
C ASN A 66 23.42 21.17 10.62
N ASN A 67 24.75 21.31 10.59
CA ASN A 67 25.41 22.61 10.41
C ASN A 67 26.64 22.59 9.47
N ARG A 68 26.89 21.46 8.79
CA ARG A 68 28.08 21.26 7.94
C ARG A 68 27.76 20.80 6.54
N ILE A 69 26.74 21.39 5.95
CA ILE A 69 26.18 20.92 4.66
C ILE A 69 27.21 20.90 3.54
N PHE A 70 28.09 21.89 3.44
CA PHE A 70 29.14 21.92 2.41
C PHE A 70 30.15 20.79 2.58
N SER A 71 30.52 20.47 3.83
CA SER A 71 31.40 19.33 4.11
C SER A 71 30.72 18.00 3.71
N VAL A 72 29.43 17.84 4.00
CA VAL A 72 28.66 16.65 3.64
C VAL A 72 28.60 16.50 2.12
N LYS A 73 28.26 17.57 1.39
CA LYS A 73 28.28 17.58 -0.09
C LYS A 73 29.65 17.13 -0.64
N GLY A 74 30.72 17.67 -0.11
CA GLY A 74 32.09 17.32 -0.50
C GLY A 74 32.42 15.84 -0.25
N LEU A 75 31.97 15.29 0.87
CA LEU A 75 32.19 13.88 1.23
C LEU A 75 31.44 12.92 0.31
N TYR A 76 30.19 13.22 0.00
CA TYR A 76 29.42 12.38 -0.93
C TYR A 76 29.97 12.47 -2.36
N LEU A 77 30.41 13.65 -2.83
CA LEU A 77 31.11 13.78 -4.10
C LEU A 77 32.43 13.00 -4.11
N HIS A 78 33.17 13.00 -3.00
CA HIS A 78 34.38 12.21 -2.86
C HIS A 78 34.06 10.69 -2.93
N ALA A 79 33.01 10.25 -2.24
CA ALA A 79 32.55 8.86 -2.30
C ALA A 79 32.14 8.45 -3.74
N ILE A 80 31.45 9.31 -4.47
CA ILE A 80 31.09 9.12 -5.89
C ILE A 80 32.37 8.99 -6.73
N SER A 81 33.33 9.88 -6.54
CA SER A 81 34.61 9.84 -7.27
C SER A 81 35.40 8.56 -7.00
N HIS A 82 35.34 8.07 -5.77
CA HIS A 82 36.00 6.82 -5.37
C HIS A 82 35.32 5.58 -5.97
N SER A 83 33.99 5.55 -5.99
CA SER A 83 33.21 4.39 -6.43
C SER A 83 32.01 4.81 -7.31
N PRO A 84 32.23 5.24 -8.56
CA PRO A 84 31.24 5.92 -9.39
C PRO A 84 30.07 5.03 -9.88
N LYS A 85 30.14 3.71 -9.70
CA LYS A 85 29.05 2.79 -10.05
C LYS A 85 28.14 2.46 -8.87
N ARG A 86 28.42 2.97 -7.69
CA ARG A 86 27.66 2.67 -6.49
C ARG A 86 26.54 3.70 -6.26
N PRO A 87 25.30 3.26 -5.99
CA PRO A 87 24.16 4.15 -5.91
C PRO A 87 24.08 4.97 -4.62
N GLU A 88 24.61 4.45 -3.49
CA GLU A 88 24.34 5.02 -2.16
C GLU A 88 24.77 6.48 -2.05
N ALA A 89 25.96 6.83 -2.59
CA ALA A 89 26.47 8.20 -2.51
C ALA A 89 25.65 9.16 -3.39
N TYR A 90 25.23 8.74 -4.57
CA TYR A 90 24.34 9.55 -5.42
C TYR A 90 23.00 9.81 -4.75
N PHE A 91 22.41 8.77 -4.19
CA PHE A 91 21.10 8.85 -3.55
C PHE A 91 21.16 9.78 -2.31
N LEU A 92 22.15 9.61 -1.44
CA LEU A 92 22.35 10.51 -0.31
C LEU A 92 22.56 11.96 -0.74
N LEU A 93 23.36 12.19 -1.79
CA LEU A 93 23.65 13.53 -2.27
C LEU A 93 22.43 14.18 -2.94
N SER A 94 21.67 13.44 -3.75
CA SER A 94 20.45 13.96 -4.38
C SER A 94 19.42 14.39 -3.32
N ARG A 95 19.18 13.55 -2.32
CA ARG A 95 18.26 13.86 -1.21
C ARG A 95 18.77 15.02 -0.35
N LEU A 96 20.10 15.16 -0.19
CA LEU A 96 20.69 16.29 0.50
C LEU A 96 20.42 17.61 -0.24
N TYR A 97 20.59 17.62 -1.56
CA TYR A 97 20.29 18.77 -2.40
C TYR A 97 18.78 19.09 -2.39
N GLU A 98 17.91 18.07 -2.53
CA GLU A 98 16.45 18.22 -2.48
C GLU A 98 16.00 18.89 -1.18
N ARG A 99 16.43 18.39 -0.01
CA ARG A 99 16.10 18.98 1.31
C ARG A 99 16.57 20.42 1.46
N ASN A 100 17.64 20.82 0.75
CA ASN A 100 18.15 22.18 0.74
C ASN A 100 17.55 23.06 -0.37
N LYS A 101 16.61 22.52 -1.17
CA LYS A 101 15.98 23.20 -2.30
C LYS A 101 16.98 23.56 -3.41
N ASP A 102 18.10 22.87 -3.48
CA ASP A 102 19.06 22.95 -4.58
C ASP A 102 18.58 22.02 -5.72
N TRP A 103 17.47 22.39 -6.34
CA TRP A 103 16.70 21.52 -7.25
C TRP A 103 17.48 21.08 -8.48
N GLN A 104 18.27 21.99 -9.09
CA GLN A 104 19.05 21.69 -10.27
C GLN A 104 20.17 20.68 -9.99
N GLU A 105 20.83 20.83 -8.85
CA GLU A 105 21.87 19.92 -8.41
C GLU A 105 21.29 18.54 -8.08
N SER A 106 20.16 18.50 -7.37
CA SER A 106 19.47 17.24 -7.06
C SER A 106 19.06 16.50 -8.34
N TYR A 107 18.43 17.19 -9.29
CA TYR A 107 18.07 16.63 -10.60
C TYR A 107 19.29 16.07 -11.34
N THR A 108 20.39 16.83 -11.37
CA THR A 108 21.63 16.45 -12.05
C THR A 108 22.22 15.18 -11.43
N ILE A 109 22.36 15.15 -10.12
CA ILE A 109 22.93 14.00 -9.39
C ILE A 109 22.03 12.77 -9.53
N SER A 110 20.72 12.93 -9.46
CA SER A 110 19.78 11.83 -9.68
C SER A 110 19.87 11.27 -11.09
N THR A 111 20.01 12.14 -12.10
CA THR A 111 20.19 11.71 -13.51
C THR A 111 21.49 10.92 -13.70
N ILE A 112 22.59 11.38 -13.12
CA ILE A 112 23.87 10.68 -13.20
C ILE A 112 23.80 9.35 -12.44
N GLY A 113 23.22 9.34 -11.23
CA GLY A 113 23.04 8.14 -10.42
C GLY A 113 22.19 7.08 -11.12
N GLU A 114 21.08 7.48 -11.74
CA GLU A 114 20.22 6.59 -12.52
C GLU A 114 20.97 5.94 -13.72
N GLN A 115 21.87 6.67 -14.35
CA GLN A 115 22.62 6.17 -15.51
C GLN A 115 23.82 5.28 -15.15
N LEU A 116 24.54 5.64 -14.09
CA LEU A 116 25.82 5.01 -13.73
C LEU A 116 25.72 3.90 -12.70
N ALA A 117 24.70 3.94 -11.81
CA ALA A 117 24.51 2.92 -10.81
C ALA A 117 24.18 1.57 -11.45
N THR A 118 24.72 0.50 -10.87
CA THR A 118 24.39 -0.87 -11.28
C THR A 118 22.94 -1.19 -10.94
N ASP A 119 22.28 -2.03 -11.76
CA ASP A 119 20.85 -2.32 -11.62
C ASP A 119 20.51 -3.07 -10.31
N GLU A 120 21.38 -3.97 -9.87
CA GLU A 120 21.22 -4.74 -8.62
C GLU A 120 22.52 -4.71 -7.80
N PRO A 121 22.90 -3.56 -7.23
CA PRO A 121 24.09 -3.49 -6.42
C PRO A 121 23.84 -4.15 -5.05
N GLU A 122 24.78 -4.93 -4.55
CA GLU A 122 24.81 -5.26 -3.15
C GLU A 122 24.93 -3.96 -2.33
N ILE A 123 23.91 -3.60 -1.56
CA ILE A 123 23.91 -2.38 -0.76
C ILE A 123 24.84 -2.59 0.44
N LEU A 124 25.92 -1.82 0.47
CA LEU A 124 26.94 -1.94 1.51
C LEU A 124 26.56 -1.27 2.84
N ILE A 125 25.64 -0.31 2.77
CA ILE A 125 25.15 0.43 3.92
C ILE A 125 23.69 0.79 3.67
N ASP A 126 22.86 0.54 4.67
CA ASP A 126 21.47 0.98 4.61
C ASP A 126 21.40 2.51 4.70
N VAL A 127 20.99 3.12 3.59
CA VAL A 127 20.75 4.55 3.41
C VAL A 127 19.33 4.82 2.94
N GLU A 128 18.44 3.84 3.12
CA GLU A 128 17.06 3.88 2.63
C GLU A 128 17.02 4.02 1.08
N TYR A 129 18.02 3.48 0.39
CA TYR A 129 18.01 3.48 -1.08
C TYR A 129 16.99 2.47 -1.59
N PRO A 130 15.94 2.94 -2.25
CA PRO A 130 14.81 2.06 -2.56
C PRO A 130 14.99 1.30 -3.89
N GLY A 131 16.12 1.45 -4.53
CA GLY A 131 16.39 0.97 -5.88
C GLY A 131 16.46 2.11 -6.92
N ARG A 132 16.69 1.75 -8.18
CA ARG A 132 16.92 2.70 -9.26
C ARG A 132 15.78 3.70 -9.46
N TRP A 133 14.55 3.27 -9.23
CA TRP A 133 13.38 4.13 -9.31
C TRP A 133 13.39 5.28 -8.29
N GLY A 134 14.17 5.18 -7.20
CA GLY A 134 14.36 6.29 -6.26
C GLY A 134 14.98 7.52 -6.92
N PHE A 135 15.92 7.34 -7.85
CA PHE A 135 16.46 8.46 -8.63
C PHE A 135 15.41 9.09 -9.56
N LYS A 136 14.57 8.25 -10.17
CA LYS A 136 13.46 8.74 -11.01
C LYS A 136 12.47 9.56 -10.17
N PHE A 137 12.18 9.13 -8.96
CA PHE A 137 11.32 9.88 -8.03
C PHE A 137 11.93 11.26 -7.68
N GLU A 138 13.21 11.32 -7.32
CA GLU A 138 13.89 12.59 -7.03
C GLU A 138 13.89 13.53 -8.25
N LYS A 139 14.12 13.00 -9.47
CA LYS A 139 14.02 13.76 -10.72
C LYS A 139 12.61 14.33 -10.92
N ALA A 140 11.57 13.52 -10.71
CA ALA A 140 10.19 13.95 -10.85
C ALA A 140 9.84 15.13 -9.93
N VAL A 141 10.26 15.03 -8.66
CA VAL A 141 10.10 16.12 -7.68
C VAL A 141 10.85 17.39 -8.12
N CYS A 142 12.12 17.23 -8.52
CA CYS A 142 12.95 18.36 -8.92
C CYS A 142 12.44 19.04 -10.19
N SER A 143 11.99 18.27 -11.21
CA SER A 143 11.43 18.81 -12.46
C SER A 143 10.26 19.77 -12.20
N TRP A 144 9.39 19.45 -11.25
CA TRP A 144 8.33 20.35 -10.83
C TRP A 144 8.87 21.72 -10.39
N TRP A 145 9.83 21.73 -9.45
CA TRP A 145 10.40 22.97 -8.92
C TRP A 145 11.25 23.75 -9.93
N LEU A 146 11.73 23.08 -10.97
CA LEU A 146 12.45 23.70 -12.10
C LEU A 146 11.51 24.22 -13.20
N GLY A 147 10.19 24.04 -13.02
CA GLY A 147 9.18 24.49 -13.98
C GLY A 147 8.95 23.54 -15.16
N SER A 148 9.54 22.35 -15.16
CA SER A 148 9.36 21.32 -16.17
C SER A 148 8.19 20.39 -15.80
N MET A 149 6.97 20.96 -15.79
CA MET A 149 5.77 20.25 -15.31
C MET A 149 5.45 19.00 -16.11
N ASP A 150 5.60 19.04 -17.45
CA ASP A 150 5.34 17.90 -18.33
C ASP A 150 6.30 16.75 -18.04
N GLU A 151 7.57 17.04 -17.79
CA GLU A 151 8.56 16.03 -17.41
C GLU A 151 8.24 15.43 -16.05
N SER A 152 7.91 16.26 -15.07
CA SER A 152 7.50 15.82 -13.74
C SER A 152 6.30 14.88 -13.81
N LEU A 153 5.27 15.26 -14.56
CA LEU A 153 4.08 14.44 -14.79
C LEU A 153 4.43 13.10 -15.43
N ASN A 154 5.22 13.11 -16.50
CA ASN A 154 5.61 11.88 -17.20
C ASN A 154 6.41 10.93 -16.29
N LEU A 155 7.36 11.45 -15.53
CA LEU A 155 8.15 10.66 -14.59
C LEU A 155 7.29 10.05 -13.48
N PHE A 156 6.34 10.81 -12.91
CA PHE A 156 5.41 10.26 -11.91
C PHE A 156 4.45 9.23 -12.52
N LEU A 157 3.99 9.41 -13.76
CA LEU A 157 3.18 8.41 -14.47
C LEU A 157 3.98 7.13 -14.74
N GLU A 158 5.24 7.24 -15.15
CA GLU A 158 6.12 6.08 -15.31
C GLU A 158 6.31 5.32 -14.00
N LEU A 159 6.58 6.04 -12.90
CA LEU A 159 6.70 5.44 -11.57
C LEU A 159 5.42 4.73 -11.18
N HIS A 160 4.27 5.34 -11.43
CA HIS A 160 2.97 4.77 -11.07
C HIS A 160 2.63 3.50 -11.88
N HIS A 161 3.02 3.43 -13.17
CA HIS A 161 2.59 2.36 -14.07
C HIS A 161 3.60 1.23 -14.26
N ASN A 162 4.91 1.53 -14.18
CA ASN A 162 5.95 0.63 -14.68
C ASN A 162 6.95 0.15 -13.63
N GLU A 163 6.93 0.72 -12.43
CA GLU A 163 7.94 0.41 -11.43
C GLU A 163 7.34 -0.35 -10.24
N VAL A 164 8.08 -1.30 -9.72
CA VAL A 164 7.77 -1.94 -8.43
C VAL A 164 8.24 -1.01 -7.33
N ILE A 165 7.33 -0.19 -6.81
CA ILE A 165 7.61 0.83 -5.81
C ILE A 165 7.12 0.35 -4.45
N SER A 166 7.88 0.67 -3.38
CA SER A 166 7.43 0.38 -2.02
C SER A 166 6.17 1.18 -1.67
N TYR A 167 5.35 0.62 -0.79
CA TYR A 167 4.05 1.20 -0.38
C TYR A 167 4.17 2.67 0.04
N ASP A 168 5.17 3.02 0.84
CA ASP A 168 5.37 4.39 1.34
C ASP A 168 5.61 5.43 0.23
N TYR A 169 6.25 5.00 -0.87
CA TYR A 169 6.52 5.89 -2.01
C TYR A 169 5.32 5.99 -2.96
N ILE A 170 4.53 4.93 -3.12
CA ILE A 170 3.38 4.96 -4.04
C ILE A 170 2.37 6.03 -3.61
N ASP A 171 2.14 6.22 -2.32
CA ASP A 171 1.29 7.30 -1.82
C ASP A 171 1.85 8.69 -2.12
N SER A 172 3.16 8.83 -2.07
CA SER A 172 3.82 10.09 -2.46
C SER A 172 3.72 10.33 -3.96
N VAL A 173 3.86 9.29 -4.79
CA VAL A 173 3.64 9.38 -6.24
C VAL A 173 2.20 9.79 -6.54
N LYS A 174 1.21 9.14 -5.93
CA LYS A 174 -0.21 9.47 -6.10
C LYS A 174 -0.51 10.92 -5.71
N ARG A 175 -0.06 11.38 -4.54
CA ARG A 175 -0.24 12.78 -4.11
C ARG A 175 0.35 13.79 -5.09
N ASN A 176 1.53 13.52 -5.62
CA ASN A 176 2.16 14.40 -6.61
C ASN A 176 1.39 14.41 -7.93
N LEU A 177 0.89 13.26 -8.40
CA LEU A 177 0.03 13.17 -9.59
C LEU A 177 -1.26 13.96 -9.41
N ILE A 178 -1.97 13.83 -8.28
CA ILE A 178 -3.16 14.62 -7.95
C ILE A 178 -2.83 16.12 -8.02
N PHE A 179 -1.72 16.51 -7.41
CA PHE A 179 -1.32 17.92 -7.39
C PHE A 179 -1.00 18.48 -8.80
N LEU A 180 -0.34 17.67 -9.65
CA LEU A 180 0.03 18.05 -11.00
C LEU A 180 -1.17 18.20 -11.94
N VAL A 181 -2.15 17.34 -11.79
CA VAL A 181 -3.28 17.24 -12.75
C VAL A 181 -4.54 17.93 -12.26
N GLY A 182 -4.61 18.23 -10.96
CA GLY A 182 -5.74 18.95 -10.36
C GLY A 182 -7.03 18.13 -10.20
N SER A 183 -6.97 16.81 -10.47
CA SER A 183 -8.09 15.90 -10.25
C SER A 183 -7.59 14.49 -9.89
N GLU A 184 -8.39 13.76 -9.12
CA GLU A 184 -8.13 12.36 -8.76
C GLU A 184 -8.44 11.38 -9.92
N ASP A 185 -9.08 11.85 -10.99
CA ASP A 185 -9.48 11.03 -12.15
C ASP A 185 -8.31 10.35 -12.89
N TRP A 186 -7.08 10.75 -12.57
CA TRP A 186 -5.85 10.22 -13.15
C TRP A 186 -5.22 9.09 -12.35
N ILE A 187 -5.55 9.01 -11.08
CA ILE A 187 -5.07 7.93 -10.24
C ILE A 187 -6.01 6.76 -10.44
N LYS A 188 -5.86 6.13 -11.58
CA LYS A 188 -6.37 4.78 -11.73
C LYS A 188 -5.62 3.94 -10.72
N PRO A 189 -6.29 3.26 -9.79
CA PRO A 189 -5.62 2.34 -8.90
C PRO A 189 -4.73 1.44 -9.74
N SER A 190 -3.46 1.34 -9.39
CA SER A 190 -2.45 0.54 -10.12
C SER A 190 -2.73 -0.96 -10.09
N TYR A 191 -3.89 -1.36 -9.57
CA TYR A 191 -4.24 -2.75 -9.34
C TYR A 191 -4.68 -3.48 -10.60
N TYR A 192 -5.01 -2.79 -11.73
CA TYR A 192 -5.56 -3.47 -12.89
C TYR A 192 -5.09 -2.90 -14.24
N ASP A 193 -4.31 -3.70 -14.91
CA ASP A 193 -4.13 -3.58 -16.35
C ASP A 193 -5.28 -4.32 -17.07
N TYR A 194 -5.78 -3.78 -18.17
CA TYR A 194 -6.79 -4.41 -19.06
C TYR A 194 -6.43 -5.82 -19.51
N THR A 195 -5.14 -6.15 -19.55
CA THR A 195 -4.64 -7.48 -19.91
C THR A 195 -5.04 -8.55 -18.91
N GLN A 196 -5.43 -8.19 -17.69
CA GLN A 196 -5.79 -9.14 -16.64
C GLN A 196 -7.22 -9.69 -16.78
N LEU A 197 -8.12 -9.00 -17.48
CA LEU A 197 -9.47 -9.50 -17.72
C LEU A 197 -9.49 -10.83 -18.49
N ASP A 198 -8.47 -11.08 -19.33
CA ASP A 198 -8.32 -12.35 -20.03
C ASP A 198 -7.88 -13.50 -19.10
N ASN A 199 -7.31 -13.18 -17.95
CA ASN A 199 -6.81 -14.12 -16.96
C ASN A 199 -7.78 -14.38 -15.81
N LEU A 200 -9.01 -13.87 -15.86
CA LEU A 200 -10.01 -14.14 -14.82
C LEU A 200 -10.23 -15.64 -14.67
N ARG A 201 -10.24 -16.13 -13.44
CA ARG A 201 -10.59 -17.54 -13.14
C ARG A 201 -11.98 -17.87 -13.62
N PHE A 202 -12.88 -16.95 -13.46
CA PHE A 202 -14.26 -17.08 -13.88
C PHE A 202 -14.68 -15.84 -14.67
N LYS A 203 -14.96 -16.01 -15.96
CA LYS A 203 -15.51 -14.95 -16.81
C LYS A 203 -17.00 -14.84 -16.56
N PHE A 204 -17.47 -13.67 -16.24
CA PHE A 204 -18.88 -13.37 -16.01
C PHE A 204 -19.39 -12.36 -17.05
N LYS A 205 -20.70 -12.26 -17.19
CA LYS A 205 -21.35 -11.37 -18.15
C LYS A 205 -21.05 -9.90 -17.83
N GLY A 206 -20.69 -9.14 -18.83
CA GLY A 206 -20.44 -7.70 -18.71
C GLY A 206 -19.04 -7.35 -18.16
N VAL A 207 -18.16 -8.34 -18.01
CA VAL A 207 -16.78 -8.11 -17.54
C VAL A 207 -16.04 -7.10 -18.43
N GLU A 208 -16.35 -7.06 -19.73
CA GLU A 208 -15.79 -6.11 -20.70
C GLU A 208 -16.14 -4.64 -20.42
N LYS A 209 -17.13 -4.38 -19.56
CA LYS A 209 -17.51 -3.01 -19.14
C LYS A 209 -16.58 -2.46 -18.07
N ILE A 210 -15.94 -3.33 -17.30
CA ILE A 210 -15.10 -2.96 -16.18
C ILE A 210 -13.79 -2.40 -16.73
N LYS A 211 -13.61 -1.09 -16.56
CA LYS A 211 -12.38 -0.41 -16.96
C LYS A 211 -11.34 -0.39 -15.86
N ASN A 212 -11.78 -0.24 -14.63
CA ASN A 212 -10.94 -0.22 -13.44
C ASN A 212 -11.73 -0.83 -12.30
N ASN A 213 -11.05 -1.57 -11.44
CA ASN A 213 -11.58 -1.97 -10.15
C ASN A 213 -11.38 -0.84 -9.14
N GLN A 214 -12.27 -0.67 -8.20
CA GLN A 214 -12.20 0.38 -7.19
C GLN A 214 -12.09 -0.17 -5.77
N SER A 215 -12.44 -1.43 -5.55
CA SER A 215 -12.39 -2.04 -4.23
C SER A 215 -10.95 -2.31 -3.77
N GLN A 216 -10.76 -2.33 -2.46
CA GLN A 216 -9.44 -2.49 -1.84
C GLN A 216 -8.78 -3.86 -2.18
N VAL A 217 -9.56 -4.94 -2.16
CA VAL A 217 -9.07 -6.31 -2.34
C VAL A 217 -9.98 -7.14 -3.24
N PHE A 218 -10.62 -6.54 -4.25
CA PHE A 218 -11.45 -7.24 -5.23
C PHE A 218 -12.83 -7.71 -4.75
N GLN A 219 -13.38 -7.10 -3.73
CA GLN A 219 -14.71 -7.44 -3.22
C GLN A 219 -15.78 -7.33 -4.31
N ASP A 220 -15.76 -6.25 -5.08
CA ASP A 220 -16.65 -6.01 -6.22
C ASP A 220 -16.50 -7.08 -7.31
N MET A 221 -15.27 -7.50 -7.63
CA MET A 221 -15.02 -8.58 -8.60
C MET A 221 -15.51 -9.92 -8.06
N PHE A 222 -15.30 -10.20 -6.77
CA PHE A 222 -15.82 -11.43 -6.15
C PHE A 222 -17.35 -11.48 -6.22
N VAL A 223 -18.03 -10.38 -5.91
CA VAL A 223 -19.49 -10.27 -5.99
C VAL A 223 -19.98 -10.53 -7.41
N LEU A 224 -19.35 -9.90 -8.41
CA LEU A 224 -19.73 -10.08 -9.82
C LEU A 224 -19.44 -11.50 -10.31
N MET A 225 -18.33 -12.11 -9.89
CA MET A 225 -18.03 -13.50 -10.20
C MET A 225 -19.06 -14.45 -9.59
N ALA A 226 -19.37 -14.27 -8.31
CA ALA A 226 -20.34 -15.14 -7.60
C ALA A 226 -21.76 -15.05 -8.18
N LEU A 227 -22.10 -13.94 -8.84
CA LEU A 227 -23.43 -13.65 -9.37
C LEU A 227 -23.47 -13.56 -10.91
N ASP A 228 -22.48 -14.12 -11.61
CA ASP A 228 -22.38 -14.17 -13.09
C ASP A 228 -22.62 -12.79 -13.75
N GLY A 229 -22.02 -11.73 -13.21
CA GLY A 229 -22.16 -10.38 -13.74
C GLY A 229 -23.57 -9.82 -13.65
N LYS A 230 -24.30 -10.16 -12.60
CA LYS A 230 -25.68 -9.71 -12.38
C LYS A 230 -25.82 -8.22 -12.56
N THR A 231 -26.78 -7.79 -13.38
CA THR A 231 -27.19 -6.39 -13.50
C THR A 231 -28.45 -6.13 -12.68
N ASN A 232 -28.66 -4.86 -12.28
CA ASN A 232 -29.78 -4.44 -11.44
C ASN A 232 -29.87 -5.17 -10.10
N GLY A 233 -28.73 -5.54 -9.54
CA GLY A 233 -28.63 -6.12 -8.20
C GLY A 233 -28.93 -5.11 -7.10
N LYS A 234 -28.92 -5.60 -5.87
CA LYS A 234 -29.22 -4.81 -4.68
C LYS A 234 -28.16 -5.02 -3.63
N TYR A 235 -27.70 -3.93 -3.01
CA TYR A 235 -26.72 -4.01 -1.94
C TYR A 235 -27.10 -3.21 -0.70
N LEU A 236 -26.58 -3.65 0.44
CA LEU A 236 -26.45 -2.89 1.68
C LEU A 236 -24.96 -2.77 2.00
N GLU A 237 -24.47 -1.54 2.06
CA GLU A 237 -23.05 -1.23 2.35
C GLU A 237 -22.96 -0.51 3.69
N ILE A 238 -22.13 -1.01 4.59
CA ILE A 238 -21.99 -0.50 5.94
C ILE A 238 -20.54 -0.11 6.18
N GLY A 239 -20.30 1.20 6.45
CA GLY A 239 -19.00 1.82 6.41
C GLY A 239 -18.62 2.17 4.97
N ALA A 240 -19.36 3.09 4.35
CA ALA A 240 -19.22 3.37 2.92
C ALA A 240 -17.93 4.11 2.56
N ASN A 241 -17.36 4.86 3.51
CA ASN A 241 -16.15 5.66 3.33
C ASN A 241 -16.18 6.51 2.05
N ASP A 242 -15.12 6.51 1.24
CA ASP A 242 -15.06 7.28 0.01
C ASP A 242 -15.99 6.70 -1.07
N PRO A 243 -16.78 7.54 -1.79
CA PRO A 243 -17.75 7.06 -2.77
C PRO A 243 -17.14 6.37 -4.00
N ILE A 244 -15.86 6.52 -4.26
CA ILE A 244 -15.15 5.99 -5.42
C ILE A 244 -13.91 5.20 -5.02
N ASP A 245 -12.99 5.82 -4.27
CA ASP A 245 -11.71 5.21 -3.90
C ASP A 245 -11.92 4.17 -2.80
N ASN A 246 -11.39 2.98 -2.99
CA ASN A 246 -11.61 1.80 -2.15
C ASN A 246 -13.09 1.38 -1.99
N SER A 247 -13.97 1.84 -2.89
CA SER A 247 -15.41 1.53 -2.81
C SER A 247 -15.72 0.12 -3.35
N ASN A 248 -16.36 -0.68 -2.51
CA ASN A 248 -16.77 -2.04 -2.84
C ASN A 248 -18.03 -2.09 -3.74
N THR A 249 -18.71 -0.95 -3.91
CA THR A 249 -20.01 -0.89 -4.60
C THR A 249 -20.03 0.05 -5.80
N TYR A 250 -18.95 0.82 -6.04
CA TYR A 250 -18.92 1.80 -7.11
C TYR A 250 -19.16 1.20 -8.50
N ILE A 251 -18.42 0.16 -8.89
CA ILE A 251 -18.60 -0.47 -10.20
C ILE A 251 -19.91 -1.24 -10.29
N LEU A 252 -20.42 -1.78 -9.19
CA LEU A 252 -21.73 -2.42 -9.15
C LEU A 252 -22.83 -1.44 -9.54
N GLU A 253 -22.79 -0.22 -9.00
CA GLU A 253 -23.71 0.84 -9.38
C GLU A 253 -23.47 1.33 -10.80
N LYS A 254 -22.24 1.72 -11.12
CA LYS A 254 -21.89 2.45 -12.35
C LYS A 254 -22.01 1.57 -13.60
N ASP A 255 -21.44 0.37 -13.55
CA ASP A 255 -21.29 -0.47 -14.74
C ASP A 255 -22.35 -1.58 -14.82
N PHE A 256 -22.94 -1.96 -13.67
CA PHE A 256 -23.95 -3.03 -13.58
C PHE A 256 -25.34 -2.54 -13.14
N ASN A 257 -25.53 -1.23 -12.97
CA ASN A 257 -26.82 -0.61 -12.64
C ASN A 257 -27.46 -1.14 -11.35
N TRP A 258 -26.64 -1.43 -10.33
CA TRP A 258 -27.14 -1.86 -9.04
C TRP A 258 -27.76 -0.72 -8.24
N LYS A 259 -28.74 -1.06 -7.42
CA LYS A 259 -29.31 -0.16 -6.42
C LYS A 259 -28.80 -0.53 -5.06
N GLY A 260 -28.58 0.47 -4.20
CA GLY A 260 -28.08 0.20 -2.88
C GLY A 260 -28.41 1.27 -1.86
N ILE A 261 -28.21 0.91 -0.63
CA ILE A 261 -28.19 1.81 0.53
C ILE A 261 -26.83 1.66 1.18
N SER A 262 -26.18 2.79 1.41
CA SER A 262 -24.92 2.84 2.14
C SER A 262 -25.14 3.56 3.48
N LEU A 263 -24.41 3.17 4.53
CA LEU A 263 -24.38 3.82 5.83
C LEU A 263 -22.96 4.33 6.11
N GLU A 264 -22.87 5.56 6.58
CA GLU A 264 -21.61 6.20 6.97
C GLU A 264 -21.85 7.14 8.14
N ILE A 265 -20.89 7.22 9.06
CA ILE A 265 -20.98 8.06 10.27
C ILE A 265 -20.37 9.45 10.07
N ASP A 266 -19.45 9.61 9.12
CA ASP A 266 -18.83 10.90 8.81
C ASP A 266 -19.72 11.69 7.84
N SER A 267 -20.21 12.83 8.30
CA SER A 267 -21.09 13.70 7.51
C SER A 267 -20.44 14.26 6.24
N ASN A 268 -19.12 14.43 6.20
CA ASN A 268 -18.43 14.94 5.01
C ASN A 268 -18.39 13.84 3.94
N LEU A 269 -18.12 12.59 4.35
CA LEU A 269 -18.13 11.42 3.44
C LEU A 269 -19.55 11.17 2.92
N VAL A 270 -20.58 11.25 3.77
CA VAL A 270 -21.98 11.16 3.34
C VAL A 270 -22.33 12.24 2.31
N ASN A 271 -21.93 13.49 2.54
CA ASN A 271 -22.17 14.58 1.60
C ASN A 271 -21.42 14.35 0.27
N LYS A 272 -20.16 13.88 0.33
CA LYS A 272 -19.37 13.53 -0.86
C LYS A 272 -20.06 12.40 -1.62
N PHE A 273 -20.49 11.35 -0.93
CA PHE A 273 -21.18 10.21 -1.51
C PHE A 273 -22.44 10.63 -2.25
N ASN A 274 -23.36 11.34 -1.57
CA ASN A 274 -24.63 11.76 -2.12
C ASN A 274 -24.49 12.83 -3.23
N GLY A 275 -23.35 13.52 -3.31
CA GLY A 275 -23.01 14.41 -4.42
C GLY A 275 -22.37 13.72 -5.62
N THR A 276 -21.92 12.47 -5.48
CA THR A 276 -21.11 11.75 -6.48
C THR A 276 -21.86 10.53 -7.06
N ARG A 277 -22.61 9.82 -6.23
CA ARG A 277 -23.31 8.55 -6.54
C ARG A 277 -24.81 8.79 -6.81
N ASN A 278 -25.43 7.88 -7.54
CA ASN A 278 -26.89 7.89 -7.75
C ASN A 278 -27.63 7.17 -6.63
N ASN A 279 -26.98 6.20 -5.98
CA ASN A 279 -27.49 5.54 -4.79
C ASN A 279 -27.32 6.44 -3.57
N PHE A 280 -27.99 6.11 -2.49
CA PHE A 280 -28.08 6.99 -1.32
C PHE A 280 -27.26 6.49 -0.16
N CYS A 281 -26.49 7.37 0.48
CA CYS A 281 -25.78 7.13 1.72
C CYS A 281 -26.49 7.83 2.88
N LEU A 282 -26.81 7.08 3.93
CA LEU A 282 -27.41 7.54 5.16
C LEU A 282 -26.34 7.98 6.15
N LEU A 283 -26.50 9.17 6.73
CA LEU A 283 -25.69 9.57 7.89
C LEU A 283 -26.23 8.84 9.11
N GLN A 284 -25.61 7.70 9.44
CA GLN A 284 -26.12 6.80 10.46
C GLN A 284 -25.01 6.03 11.14
N ASP A 285 -25.04 5.96 12.47
CA ASP A 285 -24.24 5.01 13.22
C ASP A 285 -24.80 3.59 12.99
N ALA A 286 -24.02 2.76 12.29
CA ALA A 286 -24.37 1.40 11.94
C ALA A 286 -24.63 0.50 13.15
N THR A 287 -23.97 0.78 14.28
CA THR A 287 -24.10 -0.03 15.51
C THR A 287 -25.42 0.13 16.26
N ILE A 288 -26.26 1.09 15.84
CA ILE A 288 -27.58 1.39 16.43
C ILE A 288 -28.65 1.63 15.36
N ALA A 289 -28.37 1.35 14.11
CA ALA A 289 -29.31 1.52 13.01
C ALA A 289 -30.48 0.53 13.12
N ASN A 290 -31.65 0.96 12.64
CA ASN A 290 -32.82 0.07 12.54
C ASN A 290 -32.85 -0.57 11.14
N TYR A 291 -32.21 -1.72 11.01
CA TYR A 291 -32.10 -2.43 9.73
C TYR A 291 -33.43 -2.97 9.20
N ASP A 292 -34.37 -3.34 10.07
CA ASP A 292 -35.72 -3.74 9.65
C ASP A 292 -36.40 -2.61 8.87
N THR A 293 -36.33 -1.38 9.41
CA THR A 293 -36.90 -0.22 8.73
C THR A 293 -36.13 0.12 7.44
N ILE A 294 -34.80 0.13 7.49
CA ILE A 294 -33.96 0.47 6.33
C ILE A 294 -34.23 -0.48 5.17
N LEU A 295 -34.33 -1.78 5.42
CA LEU A 295 -34.53 -2.78 4.38
C LEU A 295 -36.00 -2.80 3.89
N SER A 296 -36.96 -2.73 4.79
CA SER A 296 -38.40 -2.77 4.45
C SER A 296 -38.86 -1.54 3.64
N ASP A 297 -38.31 -0.37 3.93
CA ASP A 297 -38.69 0.90 3.25
C ASP A 297 -38.31 0.87 1.75
N THR A 298 -37.36 0.03 1.33
CA THR A 298 -36.98 -0.10 -0.08
C THR A 298 -38.04 -0.80 -0.92
N ASN A 299 -38.84 -1.66 -0.33
CA ASN A 299 -39.77 -2.56 -1.03
C ASN A 299 -39.08 -3.49 -2.07
N TRP A 300 -37.80 -3.84 -1.87
CA TRP A 300 -37.02 -4.66 -2.83
C TRP A 300 -37.13 -6.16 -2.56
N GLY A 301 -37.93 -6.57 -1.57
CA GLY A 301 -38.08 -7.97 -1.17
C GLY A 301 -36.99 -8.42 -0.20
N ASN A 302 -37.01 -9.72 0.12
CA ASN A 302 -36.23 -10.28 1.21
C ASN A 302 -34.88 -10.85 0.76
N ASP A 303 -34.70 -11.11 -0.55
CA ASP A 303 -33.43 -11.58 -1.10
C ASP A 303 -32.65 -10.39 -1.69
N TRP A 304 -31.49 -10.15 -1.13
CA TRP A 304 -30.54 -9.14 -1.54
C TRP A 304 -29.31 -9.80 -2.16
N ASP A 305 -28.55 -9.07 -2.94
CA ASP A 305 -27.42 -9.62 -3.66
C ASP A 305 -26.09 -9.46 -2.89
N TYR A 306 -25.90 -8.34 -2.21
CA TYR A 306 -24.66 -8.07 -1.52
C TYR A 306 -24.86 -7.34 -0.20
N LEU A 307 -24.11 -7.77 0.82
CA LEU A 307 -23.92 -7.10 2.10
C LEU A 307 -22.43 -6.87 2.32
N GLN A 308 -22.03 -5.63 2.43
CA GLN A 308 -20.68 -5.25 2.84
C GLN A 308 -20.73 -4.78 4.29
N LEU A 309 -19.79 -5.28 5.10
CA LEU A 309 -19.69 -4.99 6.54
C LEU A 309 -18.25 -4.61 6.88
N ASP A 310 -18.04 -3.33 7.10
CA ASP A 310 -16.76 -2.74 7.48
C ASP A 310 -16.97 -1.50 8.33
N CYS A 311 -16.85 -1.63 9.65
CA CYS A 311 -16.98 -0.54 10.62
C CYS A 311 -15.77 -0.52 11.54
N GLU A 312 -14.99 0.50 11.48
CA GLU A 312 -13.87 0.69 12.39
C GLU A 312 -14.31 1.08 13.83
N PRO A 313 -13.74 0.48 14.84
CA PRO A 313 -12.93 -0.74 14.85
C PRO A 313 -13.79 -2.02 14.73
N SER A 314 -13.19 -3.17 14.41
CA SER A 314 -13.86 -4.45 14.05
C SER A 314 -14.88 -4.97 15.07
N TYR A 315 -14.82 -4.55 16.33
CA TYR A 315 -15.90 -4.89 17.28
C TYR A 315 -17.23 -4.21 16.89
N ASN A 316 -17.18 -3.05 16.25
CA ASN A 316 -18.38 -2.39 15.70
C ASN A 316 -18.93 -3.17 14.52
N THR A 317 -18.06 -3.69 13.63
CA THR A 317 -18.48 -4.58 12.54
C THR A 317 -19.24 -5.79 13.10
N PHE A 318 -18.70 -6.44 14.15
CA PHE A 318 -19.38 -7.57 14.78
C PHE A 318 -20.70 -7.18 15.48
N LYS A 319 -20.73 -6.04 16.18
CA LYS A 319 -21.95 -5.52 16.79
C LYS A 319 -23.03 -5.23 15.75
N THR A 320 -22.65 -4.69 14.61
CA THR A 320 -23.53 -4.41 13.49
C THR A 320 -24.05 -5.69 12.85
N LEU A 321 -23.18 -6.68 12.62
CA LEU A 321 -23.56 -7.99 12.09
C LEU A 321 -24.69 -8.64 12.89
N LEU A 322 -24.66 -8.52 14.23
CA LEU A 322 -25.69 -9.09 15.10
C LEU A 322 -27.06 -8.39 15.00
N GLN A 323 -27.13 -7.21 14.39
CA GLN A 323 -28.36 -6.44 14.22
C GLN A 323 -28.99 -6.64 12.84
N ILE A 324 -28.28 -7.27 11.91
CA ILE A 324 -28.84 -7.59 10.60
C ILE A 324 -29.95 -8.64 10.76
N PRO A 325 -31.17 -8.40 10.26
CA PRO A 325 -32.31 -9.29 10.45
C PRO A 325 -32.26 -10.49 9.48
N PHE A 326 -31.31 -11.39 9.66
CA PHE A 326 -31.11 -12.58 8.83
C PHE A 326 -32.26 -13.59 8.86
N GLU A 327 -33.18 -13.47 9.79
CA GLU A 327 -34.39 -14.31 9.81
C GLU A 327 -35.39 -13.89 8.73
N GLU A 328 -35.33 -12.63 8.30
CA GLU A 328 -36.24 -12.09 7.29
C GLU A 328 -35.56 -11.81 5.96
N TYR A 329 -34.27 -11.43 6.00
CA TYR A 329 -33.50 -11.02 4.81
C TYR A 329 -32.31 -11.94 4.58
N ARG A 330 -32.08 -12.29 3.30
CA ARG A 330 -30.91 -13.07 2.89
C ARG A 330 -30.07 -12.26 1.90
N PHE A 331 -28.77 -12.42 1.97
CA PHE A 331 -27.81 -11.79 1.08
C PHE A 331 -27.05 -12.88 0.32
N ALA A 332 -26.97 -12.78 -1.01
CA ALA A 332 -26.27 -13.79 -1.81
C ALA A 332 -24.77 -13.83 -1.48
N VAL A 333 -24.16 -12.67 -1.33
CA VAL A 333 -22.74 -12.50 -1.00
C VAL A 333 -22.60 -11.57 0.19
N ILE A 334 -21.67 -11.90 1.10
CA ILE A 334 -21.27 -11.03 2.22
C ILE A 334 -19.76 -10.91 2.22
N THR A 335 -19.24 -9.68 2.31
CA THR A 335 -17.85 -9.41 2.68
C THR A 335 -17.84 -8.86 4.10
N TYR A 336 -17.02 -9.46 4.95
CA TYR A 336 -17.01 -9.17 6.37
C TYR A 336 -15.59 -8.88 6.86
N GLU A 337 -15.33 -7.63 7.22
CA GLU A 337 -14.05 -7.20 7.76
C GLU A 337 -13.93 -7.51 9.25
N HIS A 338 -12.82 -8.15 9.63
CA HIS A 338 -12.57 -8.61 10.99
C HIS A 338 -11.22 -8.21 11.57
N ASP A 339 -10.32 -7.62 10.76
CA ASP A 339 -8.98 -7.14 11.14
C ASP A 339 -8.17 -8.13 11.99
N TYR A 340 -8.16 -9.39 11.60
CA TYR A 340 -7.50 -10.45 12.38
C TYR A 340 -6.00 -10.21 12.58
N TYR A 341 -5.38 -9.38 11.77
CA TYR A 341 -3.98 -8.97 11.95
C TYR A 341 -3.77 -8.12 13.21
N CYS A 342 -4.81 -7.50 13.76
CA CYS A 342 -4.79 -6.77 15.02
C CYS A 342 -5.06 -7.70 16.20
N ASP A 343 -4.16 -7.74 17.20
CA ASP A 343 -4.28 -8.66 18.35
C ASP A 343 -5.57 -8.46 19.15
N GLU A 344 -6.06 -7.24 19.26
CA GLU A 344 -7.28 -6.88 20.02
C GLU A 344 -8.56 -7.40 19.36
N THR A 345 -8.54 -7.67 18.07
CA THR A 345 -9.72 -7.99 17.25
C THR A 345 -9.84 -9.47 16.87
N LYS A 346 -8.82 -10.28 17.10
CA LYS A 346 -8.75 -11.71 16.70
C LYS A 346 -9.97 -12.54 17.08
N SER A 347 -10.58 -12.23 18.22
CA SER A 347 -11.76 -13.00 18.69
C SER A 347 -13.03 -12.74 17.87
N TYR A 348 -13.12 -11.62 17.15
CA TYR A 348 -14.34 -11.26 16.42
C TYR A 348 -14.46 -12.04 15.11
N ARG A 349 -13.36 -12.38 14.43
CA ARG A 349 -13.37 -13.30 13.29
C ARG A 349 -14.04 -14.63 13.61
N ASP A 350 -13.60 -15.29 14.68
CA ASP A 350 -14.13 -16.62 15.03
C ASP A 350 -15.58 -16.55 15.53
N LYS A 351 -15.99 -15.41 16.09
CA LYS A 351 -17.38 -15.18 16.50
C LYS A 351 -18.28 -14.93 15.28
N SER A 352 -17.83 -14.11 14.33
CA SER A 352 -18.59 -13.83 13.11
C SER A 352 -18.76 -15.08 12.25
N ARG A 353 -17.72 -15.91 12.14
CA ARG A 353 -17.79 -17.19 11.43
C ARG A 353 -18.88 -18.09 11.99
N ARG A 354 -18.86 -18.35 13.30
CA ARG A 354 -19.89 -19.16 13.95
C ARG A 354 -21.30 -18.57 13.78
N TYR A 355 -21.42 -17.25 13.81
CA TYR A 355 -22.70 -16.58 13.64
C TYR A 355 -23.24 -16.74 12.23
N LEU A 356 -22.45 -16.42 11.20
CA LEU A 356 -22.84 -16.53 9.79
C LEU A 356 -23.14 -17.98 9.40
N GLU A 357 -22.33 -18.95 9.84
CA GLU A 357 -22.62 -20.38 9.66
C GLU A 357 -23.98 -20.76 10.30
N SER A 358 -24.31 -20.24 11.48
CA SER A 358 -25.59 -20.48 12.12
C SER A 358 -26.79 -19.88 11.36
N LYS A 359 -26.54 -18.91 10.47
CA LYS A 359 -27.52 -18.29 9.57
C LYS A 359 -27.58 -18.96 8.18
N GLY A 360 -26.85 -20.05 7.98
CA GLY A 360 -26.87 -20.84 6.76
C GLY A 360 -25.91 -20.35 5.67
N TYR A 361 -24.99 -19.43 5.99
CA TYR A 361 -23.96 -18.99 5.07
C TYR A 361 -22.78 -19.96 4.99
N GLU A 362 -22.17 -20.06 3.85
CA GLU A 362 -20.95 -20.81 3.63
C GLU A 362 -19.77 -19.88 3.44
N LEU A 363 -18.67 -20.15 4.15
CA LEU A 363 -17.40 -19.43 3.97
C LEU A 363 -16.79 -19.82 2.61
N ALA A 364 -16.81 -18.89 1.69
CA ALA A 364 -16.26 -19.09 0.35
C ALA A 364 -14.74 -18.90 0.31
N VAL A 365 -14.26 -17.82 0.92
CA VAL A 365 -12.83 -17.52 1.02
C VAL A 365 -12.55 -16.96 2.42
N ASP A 366 -11.55 -17.52 3.10
CA ASP A 366 -11.17 -17.12 4.43
C ASP A 366 -9.91 -16.25 4.44
N ASN A 367 -9.83 -15.34 5.41
CA ASN A 367 -8.62 -14.57 5.70
C ASN A 367 -8.04 -13.83 4.50
N ILE A 368 -8.89 -13.15 3.75
CA ILE A 368 -8.46 -12.29 2.65
C ILE A 368 -7.47 -11.24 3.15
N SER A 369 -6.43 -11.01 2.36
CA SER A 369 -5.36 -10.06 2.66
C SER A 369 -4.93 -9.33 1.38
N PRO A 370 -4.51 -8.07 1.44
CA PRO A 370 -3.83 -7.39 0.33
C PRO A 370 -2.41 -7.95 0.12
N ASP A 371 -1.83 -8.50 1.19
CA ASP A 371 -0.54 -9.19 1.23
C ASP A 371 -0.71 -10.60 1.85
N ASP A 372 0.36 -11.34 2.12
CA ASP A 372 0.26 -12.66 2.73
C ASP A 372 0.17 -12.64 4.26
N ASP A 373 0.40 -11.48 4.88
CA ASP A 373 0.65 -11.37 6.33
C ASP A 373 -0.47 -10.69 7.13
N SER A 374 -1.37 -9.96 6.45
CA SER A 374 -2.38 -9.10 7.08
C SER A 374 -3.81 -9.54 6.78
N PRO A 375 -4.27 -10.71 7.27
CA PRO A 375 -5.63 -11.17 7.04
C PRO A 375 -6.65 -10.26 7.75
N PHE A 376 -7.55 -9.66 7.00
CA PHE A 376 -8.50 -8.70 7.55
C PHE A 376 -9.97 -8.98 7.21
N GLU A 377 -10.27 -9.76 6.16
CA GLU A 377 -11.63 -9.96 5.67
C GLU A 377 -11.94 -11.42 5.35
N ASP A 378 -13.20 -11.83 5.47
CA ASP A 378 -13.77 -13.11 5.03
C ASP A 378 -14.87 -12.87 3.99
N TRP A 379 -14.93 -13.73 2.94
CA TRP A 379 -15.97 -13.70 1.92
C TRP A 379 -16.94 -14.87 2.06
N TRP A 380 -18.22 -14.56 2.13
CA TRP A 380 -19.29 -15.49 2.43
C TRP A 380 -20.32 -15.53 1.31
N VAL A 381 -20.99 -16.65 1.15
CA VAL A 381 -22.09 -16.82 0.20
C VAL A 381 -23.27 -17.51 0.86
N HIS A 382 -24.48 -17.21 0.37
CA HIS A 382 -25.67 -18.01 0.70
C HIS A 382 -25.87 -19.08 -0.38
N PRO A 383 -25.81 -20.40 -0.04
CA PRO A 383 -25.75 -21.48 -1.03
C PRO A 383 -26.99 -21.61 -1.91
N ASP A 384 -28.13 -21.04 -1.48
CA ASP A 384 -29.36 -21.04 -2.29
C ASP A 384 -29.46 -19.86 -3.26
N LEU A 385 -28.59 -18.85 -3.14
CA LEU A 385 -28.66 -17.60 -3.90
C LEU A 385 -27.51 -17.43 -4.89
N VAL A 386 -26.49 -18.29 -4.84
CA VAL A 386 -25.34 -18.28 -5.75
C VAL A 386 -25.28 -19.57 -6.56
N ASP A 387 -24.61 -19.49 -7.72
CA ASP A 387 -24.39 -20.67 -8.55
C ASP A 387 -23.39 -21.62 -7.89
N LYS A 388 -23.77 -22.91 -7.76
CA LYS A 388 -22.92 -23.90 -7.10
C LYS A 388 -21.64 -24.21 -7.87
N ASP A 389 -21.66 -24.11 -9.21
CA ASP A 389 -20.47 -24.35 -10.02
C ASP A 389 -19.43 -23.24 -9.80
N VAL A 390 -19.88 -21.98 -9.71
CA VAL A 390 -19.02 -20.84 -9.36
C VAL A 390 -18.41 -21.02 -7.97
N LEU A 391 -19.24 -21.39 -6.99
CA LEU A 391 -18.77 -21.63 -5.63
C LEU A 391 -17.74 -22.77 -5.56
N ASN A 392 -17.94 -23.85 -6.31
CA ASN A 392 -16.99 -24.95 -6.38
C ASN A 392 -15.66 -24.52 -7.00
N ILE A 393 -15.67 -23.67 -8.03
CA ILE A 393 -14.45 -23.11 -8.63
C ILE A 393 -13.70 -22.26 -7.60
N ILE A 394 -14.38 -21.37 -6.90
CA ILE A 394 -13.79 -20.52 -5.86
C ILE A 394 -13.15 -21.38 -4.77
N LYS A 395 -13.88 -22.35 -4.24
CA LYS A 395 -13.40 -23.28 -3.18
C LYS A 395 -12.28 -24.22 -3.64
N SER A 396 -12.16 -24.49 -4.94
CA SER A 396 -11.09 -25.35 -5.49
C SER A 396 -9.72 -24.66 -5.55
N VAL A 397 -9.67 -23.37 -5.34
CA VAL A 397 -8.40 -22.63 -5.26
C VAL A 397 -7.68 -23.03 -3.98
N THR A 398 -6.73 -23.97 -4.11
CA THR A 398 -5.87 -24.39 -2.99
C THR A 398 -4.97 -23.23 -2.58
N ASN A 399 -5.16 -22.78 -1.37
CA ASN A 399 -4.55 -21.59 -0.85
C ASN A 399 -3.17 -21.87 -0.28
N THR A 400 -2.15 -21.49 -1.01
CA THR A 400 -0.82 -21.30 -0.44
C THR A 400 -0.58 -19.84 -0.03
N THR A 401 -1.39 -18.91 -0.54
CA THR A 401 -1.30 -17.47 -0.25
C THR A 401 -2.68 -16.91 0.06
N LYS A 402 -2.78 -15.90 0.89
CA LYS A 402 -4.02 -15.24 1.27
C LYS A 402 -4.34 -14.02 0.41
N LYS A 403 -3.53 -13.75 -0.60
CA LYS A 403 -3.75 -12.61 -1.52
C LYS A 403 -5.03 -12.77 -2.30
N SER A 404 -5.89 -11.78 -2.21
CA SER A 404 -7.19 -11.71 -2.88
C SER A 404 -7.11 -11.93 -4.39
N GLU A 405 -6.06 -11.38 -5.04
CA GLU A 405 -5.84 -11.60 -6.48
C GLU A 405 -5.84 -13.07 -6.92
N ASN A 406 -5.36 -13.97 -6.05
CA ASN A 406 -5.26 -15.39 -6.39
C ASN A 406 -6.62 -16.08 -6.53
N TYR A 407 -7.67 -15.46 -5.99
CA TYR A 407 -9.06 -15.96 -6.16
C TYR A 407 -9.72 -15.41 -7.41
N ILE A 408 -9.26 -14.27 -7.89
CA ILE A 408 -9.87 -13.58 -9.02
C ILE A 408 -9.17 -13.97 -10.33
N TYR A 409 -7.85 -14.12 -10.32
CA TYR A 409 -7.05 -14.37 -11.52
C TYR A 409 -6.36 -15.73 -11.52
N ASN A 410 -6.22 -16.29 -12.73
CA ASN A 410 -5.32 -17.41 -12.99
C ASN A 410 -3.89 -16.82 -13.09
N LYS A 411 -3.04 -17.19 -12.18
CA LYS A 411 -1.59 -16.88 -12.23
C LYS A 411 -0.83 -18.05 -12.82
#